data_bf4fa7bcbec78286c70844cb01e5f953
#
_entry.id   bf4fa7bcbec78286c70844cb01e5f953
#
_cell.length_a   1.000
_cell.length_b   1.000
_cell.length_c   1.000
_cell.angle_alpha   90.00
_cell.angle_beta   90.00
_cell.angle_gamma   90.00
#
_symmetry.space_group_name_H-M   'P 1'
#
loop_
_entity.id
_entity.type
_entity.pdbx_description
1 polymer ?
#
loop_
_entity_poly.entity_id
_entity_poly.type
_entity_poly.pdbx_seq_one_letter_code
_entity_poly.pdbx_strand_id
1 'polypeptide(L)'
;YGYAGLYSTGEKMEIRCYRGIVTEKMFHGEAEERLVFSSKLEGNVLWLSMSLSDDKTYKFSYSTDGVHFTQIQEKFPLSRATWTGAKLCLWSCSKENKNSEGYCDYEYVEIK
;
A
#
# COMPACT_ATOMS: atom_id res chain seq x y z
N TYR A 1 -7.86 -6.45 -3.67
CA TYR A 1 -6.47 -6.07 -3.41
C TYR A 1 -6.35 -5.08 -2.27
N GLY A 2 -5.15 -4.92 -1.76
CA GLY A 2 -4.84 -3.88 -0.78
C GLY A 2 -3.45 -3.33 -1.01
N TYR A 3 -3.24 -2.09 -0.63
CA TYR A 3 -1.93 -1.46 -0.65
C TYR A 3 -1.77 -0.44 0.46
N ALA A 4 -0.55 -0.22 0.86
CA ALA A 4 -0.18 0.80 1.83
C ALA A 4 1.04 1.57 1.34
N GLY A 5 1.16 2.81 1.71
CA GLY A 5 2.28 3.63 1.29
C GLY A 5 2.36 4.99 1.94
N LEU A 6 3.48 5.66 1.68
CA LEU A 6 3.72 7.03 2.09
C LEU A 6 3.03 7.98 1.12
N TYR A 7 2.20 8.83 1.65
CA TYR A 7 1.51 9.88 0.91
C TYR A 7 2.02 11.25 1.32
N SER A 8 2.24 12.10 0.35
CA SER A 8 2.56 13.51 0.56
C SER A 8 1.41 14.37 0.04
N THR A 9 0.89 15.22 0.89
CA THR A 9 -0.10 16.24 0.53
C THR A 9 0.47 17.61 0.89
N GLY A 10 1.29 18.18 0.00
CA GLY A 10 2.00 19.41 0.27
C GLY A 10 3.04 19.23 1.39
N GLU A 11 2.84 19.90 2.53
CA GLU A 11 3.77 19.84 3.67
C GLU A 11 3.56 18.65 4.62
N LYS A 12 2.55 17.83 4.36
CA LYS A 12 2.17 16.74 5.26
C LYS A 12 2.48 15.38 4.66
N MET A 13 3.13 14.56 5.47
CA MET A 13 3.33 13.14 5.20
C MET A 13 2.38 12.30 6.03
N GLU A 14 1.84 11.26 5.44
CA GLU A 14 0.99 10.30 6.13
C GLU A 14 1.14 8.90 5.54
N ILE A 15 1.02 7.89 6.39
CA ILE A 15 0.77 6.53 5.91
C ILE A 15 -0.71 6.38 5.59
N ARG A 16 -1.03 5.79 4.45
CA ARG A 16 -2.39 5.40 4.08
C ARG A 16 -2.43 3.95 3.63
N CYS A 17 -3.50 3.29 4.01
CA CYS A 17 -3.80 1.95 3.55
C CYS A 17 -5.17 1.93 2.87
N TYR A 18 -5.23 1.32 1.71
CA TYR A 18 -6.44 1.23 0.90
C TYR A 18 -6.83 -0.22 0.63
N ARG A 19 -8.13 -0.44 0.55
CA ARG A 19 -8.73 -1.65 0.02
C ARG A 19 -9.37 -1.35 -1.32
N GLY A 20 -8.98 -2.07 -2.36
CA GLY A 20 -9.63 -2.04 -3.65
C GLY A 20 -10.75 -3.09 -3.72
N ILE A 21 -11.92 -2.66 -4.17
CA ILE A 21 -13.08 -3.52 -4.38
C ILE A 21 -13.16 -3.83 -5.87
N VAL A 22 -13.04 -5.13 -6.18
CA VAL A 22 -13.15 -5.64 -7.54
C VAL A 22 -14.61 -5.97 -7.80
N THR A 23 -15.26 -5.22 -8.67
CA THR A 23 -16.60 -5.53 -9.16
C THR A 23 -16.52 -6.18 -10.54
N GLU A 24 -17.59 -6.84 -10.99
CA GLU A 24 -17.69 -7.40 -12.35
C GLU A 24 -17.45 -6.36 -13.46
N LYS A 25 -17.61 -5.08 -13.14
CA LYS A 25 -17.32 -3.95 -14.05
C LYS A 25 -15.84 -3.65 -14.25
N MET A 26 -14.94 -4.35 -13.57
CA MET A 26 -13.50 -4.10 -13.65
C MET A 26 -12.85 -4.34 -15.01
N PHE A 27 -13.48 -5.07 -15.90
CA PHE A 27 -13.02 -5.16 -17.30
C PHE A 27 -13.03 -3.80 -18.02
N HIS A 28 -13.68 -2.79 -17.42
CA HIS A 28 -13.77 -1.44 -17.97
C HIS A 28 -12.98 -0.38 -17.19
N GLY A 29 -12.09 -0.79 -16.30
CA GLY A 29 -11.08 0.09 -15.70
C GLY A 29 -11.53 0.88 -14.48
N GLU A 30 -12.68 0.61 -13.88
CA GLU A 30 -13.12 1.27 -12.66
C GLU A 30 -12.91 0.36 -11.44
N ALA A 31 -11.89 0.67 -10.64
CA ALA A 31 -11.72 0.10 -9.33
C ALA A 31 -12.19 1.10 -8.27
N GLU A 32 -13.08 0.67 -7.39
CA GLU A 32 -13.43 1.45 -6.22
C GLU A 32 -12.41 1.19 -5.11
N GLU A 33 -11.79 2.25 -4.60
CA GLU A 33 -10.82 2.17 -3.52
C GLU A 33 -11.38 2.84 -2.26
N ARG A 34 -11.30 2.12 -1.16
CA ARG A 34 -11.69 2.61 0.15
C ARG A 34 -10.48 2.78 1.04
N LEU A 35 -10.32 3.96 1.63
CA LEU A 35 -9.33 4.22 2.67
C LEU A 35 -9.74 3.46 3.93
N VAL A 36 -8.89 2.55 4.40
CA VAL A 36 -9.14 1.73 5.60
C VAL A 36 -8.28 2.11 6.79
N PHE A 37 -7.21 2.85 6.54
CA PHE A 37 -6.33 3.36 7.60
C PHE A 37 -5.56 4.58 7.10
N SER A 38 -5.38 5.57 7.97
CA SER A 38 -4.40 6.64 7.77
C SER A 38 -3.84 7.13 9.11
N SER A 39 -2.59 7.56 9.09
CA SER A 39 -1.94 8.19 10.24
C SER A 39 -0.93 9.20 9.75
N LYS A 40 -0.83 10.33 10.43
CA LYS A 40 0.18 11.34 10.15
C LYS A 40 1.54 10.83 10.57
N LEU A 41 2.54 11.16 9.77
CA LEU A 41 3.94 10.80 10.02
C LEU A 41 4.79 12.07 10.07
N GLU A 42 5.82 12.02 10.90
CA GLU A 42 6.90 12.99 10.87
C GLU A 42 8.03 12.47 9.97
N GLY A 43 8.58 13.36 9.14
CA GLY A 43 9.62 13.00 8.19
C GLY A 43 9.08 12.42 6.88
N ASN A 44 10.00 11.87 6.09
CA ASN A 44 9.74 11.42 4.72
C ASN A 44 10.31 10.01 4.44
N VAL A 45 10.69 9.29 5.47
CA VAL A 45 11.20 7.91 5.38
C VAL A 45 10.21 6.96 6.03
N LEU A 46 9.92 5.86 5.36
CA LEU A 46 8.96 4.86 5.81
C LEU A 46 9.46 3.46 5.50
N TRP A 47 9.41 2.60 6.50
CA TRP A 47 9.53 1.15 6.32
C TRP A 47 8.15 0.57 6.21
N LEU A 48 7.92 -0.18 5.14
CA LEU A 48 6.69 -0.95 4.93
C LEU A 48 6.99 -2.44 5.04
N SER A 49 6.12 -3.14 5.71
CA SER A 49 6.17 -4.59 5.80
C SER A 49 4.82 -5.19 5.45
N MET A 50 4.85 -6.29 4.74
CA MET A 50 3.68 -7.10 4.48
C MET A 50 3.94 -8.51 4.99
N SER A 51 3.01 -9.07 5.74
CA SER A 51 3.08 -10.45 6.23
C SER A 51 1.90 -11.25 5.71
N LEU A 52 2.18 -12.46 5.27
CA LEU A 52 1.17 -13.44 4.87
C LEU A 52 0.95 -14.42 6.03
N SER A 53 -0.30 -14.67 6.37
CA SER A 53 -0.70 -15.60 7.40
C SER A 53 -1.17 -16.93 6.80
N ASP A 54 -1.16 -18.00 7.61
CA ASP A 54 -1.57 -19.35 7.19
C ASP A 54 -3.05 -19.42 6.73
N ASP A 55 -3.88 -18.51 7.21
CA ASP A 55 -5.29 -18.38 6.81
C ASP A 55 -5.47 -17.73 5.42
N LYS A 56 -4.38 -17.55 4.67
CA LYS A 56 -4.36 -16.90 3.37
C LYS A 56 -4.84 -15.44 3.39
N THR A 57 -4.57 -14.75 4.47
CA THR A 57 -4.72 -13.29 4.57
C THR A 57 -3.36 -12.63 4.69
N TYR A 58 -3.28 -11.39 4.25
CA TYR A 58 -2.10 -10.57 4.46
C TYR A 58 -2.43 -9.27 5.18
N LYS A 59 -1.45 -8.74 5.86
CA LYS A 59 -1.52 -7.50 6.63
C LYS A 59 -0.33 -6.62 6.33
N PHE A 60 -0.52 -5.33 6.47
CA PHE A 60 0.54 -4.35 6.42
C PHE A 60 0.96 -3.90 7.81
N SER A 61 2.22 -3.56 7.93
CA SER A 61 2.80 -2.87 9.07
C SER A 61 3.71 -1.76 8.57
N TYR A 62 3.92 -0.76 9.37
CA TYR A 62 4.80 0.34 9.03
C TYR A 62 5.66 0.77 10.22
N SER A 63 6.78 1.40 9.91
CA SER A 63 7.68 1.97 10.91
C SER A 63 8.33 3.25 10.37
N THR A 64 8.60 4.18 11.24
CA THR A 64 9.38 5.39 10.94
C THR A 64 10.83 5.31 11.40
N ASP A 65 11.17 4.29 12.20
CA ASP A 65 12.55 4.07 12.71
C ASP A 65 13.18 2.75 12.25
N GLY A 66 12.41 1.89 11.56
CA GLY A 66 12.86 0.59 11.09
C GLY A 66 12.97 -0.48 12.18
N VAL A 67 12.61 -0.18 13.40
CA VAL A 67 12.71 -1.06 14.58
C VAL A 67 11.35 -1.36 15.17
N HIS A 68 10.55 -0.35 15.43
CA HIS A 68 9.21 -0.46 16.00
C HIS A 68 8.17 -0.40 14.90
N PHE A 69 7.50 -1.53 14.64
CA PHE A 69 6.47 -1.65 13.61
C PHE A 69 5.07 -1.59 14.22
N THR A 70 4.22 -0.77 13.61
CA THR A 70 2.80 -0.69 13.93
C THR A 70 2.03 -1.49 12.89
N GLN A 71 1.26 -2.47 13.32
CA GLN A 71 0.42 -3.27 12.44
C GLN A 71 -0.90 -2.58 12.15
N ILE A 72 -1.25 -2.49 10.86
CA ILE A 72 -2.57 -2.06 10.41
C ILE A 72 -3.54 -3.21 10.62
N GLN A 73 -4.66 -2.93 11.31
CA GLN A 73 -5.59 -3.97 11.74
C GLN A 73 -6.38 -4.62 10.59
N GLU A 74 -6.52 -3.95 9.48
CA GLU A 74 -7.19 -4.49 8.30
C GLU A 74 -6.47 -5.72 7.75
N LYS A 75 -7.24 -6.77 7.50
CA LYS A 75 -6.77 -7.99 6.85
C LYS A 75 -7.27 -8.02 5.40
N PHE A 76 -6.41 -8.45 4.52
CA PHE A 76 -6.72 -8.58 3.10
C PHE A 76 -6.70 -10.06 2.71
N PRO A 77 -7.81 -10.60 2.19
CA PRO A 77 -7.79 -11.98 1.70
C PRO A 77 -6.92 -12.09 0.44
N LEU A 78 -6.10 -13.12 0.41
CA LEU A 78 -5.40 -13.50 -0.80
C LEU A 78 -6.38 -14.15 -1.76
N SER A 79 -6.78 -13.43 -2.79
CA SER A 79 -7.72 -13.92 -3.78
C SER A 79 -7.01 -14.49 -5.02
N ARG A 80 -7.69 -15.41 -5.70
CA ARG A 80 -7.20 -15.94 -6.97
C ARG A 80 -7.21 -14.84 -8.02
N ALA A 81 -6.07 -14.60 -8.65
CA ALA A 81 -6.00 -13.71 -9.80
C ALA A 81 -6.36 -14.47 -11.08
N THR A 82 -7.05 -13.82 -12.01
CA THR A 82 -7.60 -14.46 -13.21
C THR A 82 -6.52 -14.93 -14.19
N TRP A 83 -5.41 -14.20 -14.29
CA TRP A 83 -4.39 -14.43 -15.33
C TRP A 83 -3.00 -14.75 -14.78
N THR A 84 -2.66 -14.14 -13.69
CA THR A 84 -1.33 -14.26 -13.11
C THR A 84 -1.44 -14.33 -11.61
N GLY A 85 -1.16 -15.25 -10.86
CA GLY A 85 -1.23 -15.30 -9.40
C GLY A 85 -1.13 -13.94 -8.67
N ALA A 86 -1.30 -13.90 -7.40
CA ALA A 86 -1.14 -12.67 -6.61
C ALA A 86 0.30 -12.15 -6.73
N LYS A 87 0.45 -10.85 -6.97
CA LYS A 87 1.74 -10.20 -7.13
C LYS A 87 1.99 -9.21 -6.00
N LEU A 88 3.21 -9.21 -5.52
CA LEU A 88 3.75 -8.14 -4.70
C LEU A 88 4.35 -7.08 -5.63
N CYS A 89 3.92 -5.83 -5.46
CA CYS A 89 4.37 -4.72 -6.30
C CYS A 89 4.85 -3.55 -5.44
N LEU A 90 5.91 -2.91 -5.90
CA LEU A 90 6.34 -1.59 -5.45
C LEU A 90 6.09 -0.60 -6.59
N TRP A 91 5.59 0.57 -6.25
CA TRP A 91 5.26 1.57 -7.27
C TRP A 91 5.21 2.99 -6.67
N SER A 92 5.37 3.96 -7.52
CA SER A 92 5.20 5.37 -7.21
C SER A 92 4.32 6.00 -8.27
N CYS A 93 3.34 6.78 -7.86
CA CYS A 93 2.46 7.48 -8.79
C CYS A 93 1.97 8.81 -8.23
N SER A 94 1.53 9.68 -9.12
CA SER A 94 0.76 10.87 -8.79
C SER A 94 -0.67 10.70 -9.29
N LYS A 95 -1.66 10.91 -8.42
CA LYS A 95 -3.08 10.77 -8.80
C LYS A 95 -3.60 11.94 -9.64
N GLU A 96 -3.12 13.12 -9.43
CA GLU A 96 -3.75 14.35 -9.94
C GLU A 96 -2.89 15.15 -10.89
N ASN A 97 -1.60 14.93 -10.92
CA ASN A 97 -0.71 15.77 -11.68
C ASN A 97 0.13 14.97 -12.67
N LYS A 98 -0.17 15.14 -13.95
CA LYS A 98 0.57 14.50 -15.04
C LYS A 98 2.02 14.99 -15.17
N ASN A 99 2.38 16.09 -14.53
CA ASN A 99 3.69 16.72 -14.56
C ASN A 99 4.33 16.79 -13.17
N SER A 100 4.00 15.88 -12.27
CA SER A 100 4.60 15.84 -10.94
C SER A 100 6.09 15.53 -11.04
N GLU A 101 6.93 16.35 -10.41
CA GLU A 101 8.36 16.10 -10.23
C GLU A 101 8.68 15.24 -9.00
N GLY A 102 7.65 14.77 -8.32
CA GLY A 102 7.78 13.90 -7.16
C GLY A 102 8.33 12.52 -7.53
N TYR A 103 9.15 11.96 -6.67
CA TYR A 103 9.72 10.63 -6.80
C TYR A 103 9.74 9.91 -5.46
N CYS A 104 9.90 8.60 -5.53
CA CYS A 104 10.10 7.75 -4.37
C CYS A 104 11.31 6.86 -4.63
N ASP A 105 12.26 6.89 -3.72
CA ASP A 105 13.42 6.01 -3.75
C ASP A 105 13.17 4.82 -2.82
N TYR A 106 13.45 3.64 -3.33
CA TYR A 106 13.46 2.41 -2.52
C TYR A 106 14.90 2.03 -2.24
N GLU A 107 15.32 2.19 -0.99
CA GLU A 107 16.68 1.91 -0.58
C GLU A 107 17.00 0.41 -0.67
N TYR A 108 16.08 -0.42 -0.23
CA TYR A 108 16.18 -1.88 -0.35
C TYR A 108 14.82 -2.57 -0.26
N VAL A 109 14.79 -3.82 -0.70
CA VAL A 109 13.64 -4.73 -0.54
C VAL A 109 14.18 -6.04 0.02
N GLU A 110 13.56 -6.54 1.07
CA GLU A 110 13.90 -7.79 1.71
C GLU A 110 12.70 -8.73 1.69
N ILE A 111 12.91 -9.96 1.23
CA ILE A 111 11.90 -11.02 1.21
C ILE A 111 12.43 -12.16 2.08
N LYS A 112 11.67 -12.49 3.11
CA LYS A 112 12.00 -13.55 4.06
C LYS A 112 11.12 -14.76 3.87
#